data_862ec46f252840e134f06c2ecd4e611a
#
_entry.id   862ec46f252840e134f06c2ecd4e611a
#
_cell.length_a   1.000
_cell.length_b   1.000
_cell.length_c   1.000
_cell.angle_alpha   90.00
_cell.angle_beta   90.00
_cell.angle_gamma   90.00
#
_symmetry.space_group_name_H-M   'P 1'
#
loop_
_entity.id
_entity.type
_entity.pdbx_description
1 polymer ?
#
loop_
_entity_poly.entity_id
_entity_poly.type
_entity_poly.pdbx_seq_one_letter_code
_entity_poly.pdbx_strand_id
1 'polypeptide(L)'
;MMAQIKQANIPAADALGLSNVVEIYQALRPSMPEGRTGEARPASRLIDLLDEFDGLVLDGYGVINVGDDQTDGIADFLDAAANRDKPVLVLTNGGSFSAENTWKKYQDWQLPIERNDVISSRDALIFYAGDGQSKLTDKTKVGCFGRNIEALTGDHILTYGRDNDFWQQAEEFVFLGALDWQEDDQAAFEVAMITNPRRLHIANPDVTAPQTDGKFSTEPGYWTARMMQAAANQGVKVDVRWYGKPYTPAFNLALARMQVRLNNLSHRPPDHSFDVGRIAMVGDSLHTDILGGAAAGMTTVLITDHGLFRGQDAMPFCISCGLIPDWIVKTL
;
A
#
# COMPACT_ATOMS: atom_id res chain seq x y z
N MET A 1 20.75 2.57 -0.86
CA MET A 1 19.73 2.47 -1.90
C MET A 1 20.30 2.26 -3.31
N MET A 2 21.04 3.19 -3.93
CA MET A 2 21.53 2.99 -5.32
C MET A 2 22.37 1.71 -5.52
N ALA A 3 23.23 1.34 -4.58
CA ALA A 3 24.03 0.11 -4.69
C ALA A 3 23.18 -1.16 -4.58
N GLN A 4 22.17 -1.18 -3.72
CA GLN A 4 21.29 -2.31 -3.51
C GLN A 4 20.35 -2.52 -4.69
N ILE A 5 19.71 -1.45 -5.21
CA ILE A 5 18.81 -1.56 -6.35
C ILE A 5 19.54 -1.99 -7.64
N LYS A 6 20.82 -1.62 -7.81
CA LYS A 6 21.64 -2.10 -8.94
C LYS A 6 21.83 -3.61 -8.94
N GLN A 7 21.90 -4.24 -7.78
CA GLN A 7 22.19 -5.66 -7.61
C GLN A 7 20.94 -6.52 -7.50
N ALA A 8 19.75 -5.90 -7.38
CA ALA A 8 18.51 -6.65 -7.27
C ALA A 8 18.23 -7.45 -8.54
N ASN A 9 17.80 -8.69 -8.37
CA ASN A 9 17.30 -9.50 -9.47
C ASN A 9 15.81 -9.17 -9.68
N ILE A 10 15.54 -8.26 -10.62
CA ILE A 10 14.17 -7.88 -11.00
C ILE A 10 13.83 -8.61 -12.30
N PRO A 11 13.06 -9.71 -12.26
CA PRO A 11 12.70 -10.47 -13.44
C PRO A 11 11.71 -9.70 -14.32
N ALA A 12 11.44 -10.21 -15.52
CA ALA A 12 10.31 -9.76 -16.34
C ALA A 12 8.97 -9.98 -15.61
N ALA A 13 7.95 -9.20 -15.97
CA ALA A 13 6.66 -9.18 -15.28
C ALA A 13 5.98 -10.55 -15.19
N ASP A 14 6.08 -11.35 -16.25
CA ASP A 14 5.50 -12.70 -16.35
C ASP A 14 6.27 -13.79 -15.57
N ALA A 15 7.48 -13.47 -15.10
CA ALA A 15 8.35 -14.37 -14.33
C ALA A 15 8.42 -14.00 -12.84
N LEU A 16 7.57 -13.05 -12.37
CA LEU A 16 7.58 -12.58 -11.00
C LEU A 16 7.07 -13.68 -10.04
N GLY A 17 7.90 -14.06 -9.08
CA GLY A 17 7.57 -15.02 -8.02
C GLY A 17 7.84 -14.44 -6.63
N LEU A 18 7.37 -15.12 -5.57
CA LEU A 18 7.45 -14.64 -4.19
C LEU A 18 8.88 -14.25 -3.78
N SER A 19 9.88 -15.07 -4.12
CA SER A 19 11.28 -14.76 -3.77
C SER A 19 11.78 -13.48 -4.44
N ASN A 20 11.38 -13.24 -5.70
CA ASN A 20 11.74 -12.01 -6.41
C ASN A 20 11.03 -10.80 -5.81
N VAL A 21 9.75 -10.94 -5.42
CA VAL A 21 9.00 -9.88 -4.75
C VAL A 21 9.71 -9.45 -3.47
N VAL A 22 10.11 -10.42 -2.65
CA VAL A 22 10.85 -10.15 -1.41
C VAL A 22 12.20 -9.49 -1.69
N GLU A 23 12.94 -9.95 -2.69
CA GLU A 23 14.23 -9.36 -3.08
C GLU A 23 14.10 -7.91 -3.56
N ILE A 24 13.07 -7.60 -4.36
CA ILE A 24 12.78 -6.24 -4.82
C ILE A 24 12.47 -5.32 -3.62
N TYR A 25 11.63 -5.78 -2.70
CA TYR A 25 11.34 -5.01 -1.49
C TYR A 25 12.60 -4.79 -0.64
N GLN A 26 13.46 -5.79 -0.49
CA GLN A 26 14.74 -5.65 0.22
C GLN A 26 15.68 -4.63 -0.47
N ALA A 27 15.67 -4.56 -1.79
CA ALA A 27 16.41 -3.54 -2.53
C ALA A 27 15.85 -2.12 -2.31
N LEU A 28 14.54 -1.99 -2.12
CA LEU A 28 13.86 -0.73 -1.79
C LEU A 28 13.93 -0.39 -0.29
N ARG A 29 14.30 -1.35 0.58
CA ARG A 29 14.31 -1.22 2.04
C ARG A 29 14.96 0.07 2.57
N PRO A 30 16.08 0.58 2.01
CA PRO A 30 16.70 1.83 2.45
C PRO A 30 15.86 3.10 2.22
N SER A 31 14.78 3.02 1.45
CA SER A 31 13.83 4.12 1.27
C SER A 31 12.62 4.01 2.20
N MET A 32 12.46 2.89 2.87
CA MET A 32 11.33 2.60 3.75
C MET A 32 11.61 3.05 5.19
N PRO A 33 10.56 3.21 6.02
CA PRO A 33 10.75 3.53 7.43
C PRO A 33 11.42 2.39 8.20
N GLU A 34 11.96 2.70 9.37
CA GLU A 34 12.39 1.70 10.34
C GLU A 34 11.19 1.27 11.18
N GLY A 35 11.04 -0.04 11.40
CA GLY A 35 10.01 -0.64 12.22
C GLY A 35 10.60 -1.45 13.38
N ARG A 36 9.85 -1.58 14.48
CA ARG A 36 10.22 -2.49 15.56
C ARG A 36 10.03 -3.96 15.15
N THR A 37 10.68 -4.85 15.83
CA THR A 37 10.52 -6.31 15.67
C THR A 37 9.49 -6.81 16.68
N GLY A 38 8.54 -7.65 16.23
CA GLY A 38 7.56 -8.33 17.07
C GLY A 38 8.05 -9.68 17.60
N GLU A 39 7.13 -10.49 18.13
CA GLU A 39 7.39 -11.78 18.77
C GLU A 39 6.88 -12.99 17.96
N ALA A 40 6.17 -12.76 16.86
CA ALA A 40 5.54 -13.77 16.00
C ALA A 40 4.66 -14.77 16.78
N ARG A 41 3.85 -14.29 17.75
CA ARG A 41 2.94 -15.14 18.53
C ARG A 41 1.93 -15.80 17.60
N PRO A 42 1.73 -17.11 17.62
CA PRO A 42 0.76 -17.76 16.76
C PRO A 42 -0.65 -17.65 17.33
N ALA A 43 -1.64 -17.45 16.43
CA ALA A 43 -3.05 -17.65 16.74
C ALA A 43 -3.75 -18.31 15.54
N SER A 44 -4.87 -18.98 15.77
CA SER A 44 -5.56 -19.68 14.68
C SER A 44 -6.32 -18.70 13.81
N ARG A 45 -7.06 -17.77 14.43
CA ARG A 45 -7.93 -16.82 13.71
C ARG A 45 -7.77 -15.43 14.27
N LEU A 46 -7.94 -14.42 13.42
CA LEU A 46 -7.91 -13.00 13.82
C LEU A 46 -9.06 -12.68 14.80
N ILE A 47 -10.26 -13.25 14.60
CA ILE A 47 -11.42 -13.03 15.46
C ILE A 47 -11.17 -13.41 16.93
N ASP A 48 -10.27 -14.36 17.18
CA ASP A 48 -9.91 -14.81 18.53
C ASP A 48 -9.04 -13.76 19.26
N LEU A 49 -8.48 -12.78 18.54
CA LEU A 49 -7.62 -11.72 19.07
C LEU A 49 -8.35 -10.36 19.24
N LEU A 50 -9.67 -10.26 18.97
CA LEU A 50 -10.39 -8.98 19.01
C LEU A 50 -10.29 -8.26 20.35
N ASP A 51 -10.18 -8.98 21.47
CA ASP A 51 -10.08 -8.38 22.81
C ASP A 51 -8.66 -7.81 23.12
N GLU A 52 -7.65 -8.20 22.32
CA GLU A 52 -6.30 -7.64 22.42
C GLU A 52 -6.20 -6.20 21.88
N PHE A 53 -7.18 -5.75 21.08
CA PHE A 53 -7.14 -4.50 20.35
C PHE A 53 -8.27 -3.56 20.72
N ASP A 54 -8.02 -2.26 20.60
CA ASP A 54 -9.05 -1.21 20.71
C ASP A 54 -9.65 -0.86 19.33
N GLY A 55 -8.93 -1.16 18.25
CA GLY A 55 -9.39 -0.98 16.88
C GLY A 55 -8.44 -1.69 15.89
N LEU A 56 -8.87 -1.85 14.66
CA LEU A 56 -8.10 -2.55 13.64
C LEU A 56 -8.04 -1.75 12.33
N VAL A 57 -6.90 -1.83 11.68
CA VAL A 57 -6.68 -1.36 10.31
C VAL A 57 -6.36 -2.59 9.46
N LEU A 58 -7.24 -2.92 8.53
CA LEU A 58 -7.09 -4.07 7.66
C LEU A 58 -6.54 -3.64 6.30
N ASP A 59 -5.66 -4.45 5.73
CA ASP A 59 -5.41 -4.34 4.29
C ASP A 59 -6.65 -4.74 3.48
N GLY A 60 -6.75 -4.27 2.25
CA GLY A 60 -7.78 -4.68 1.31
C GLY A 60 -7.46 -6.03 0.69
N TYR A 61 -6.40 -6.08 -0.12
CA TYR A 61 -5.96 -7.30 -0.80
C TYR A 61 -5.22 -8.23 0.15
N GLY A 62 -5.55 -9.54 0.10
CA GLY A 62 -4.98 -10.53 0.99
C GLY A 62 -5.65 -10.63 2.36
N VAL A 63 -6.53 -9.69 2.72
CA VAL A 63 -7.30 -9.70 3.99
C VAL A 63 -8.79 -9.65 3.73
N ILE A 64 -9.32 -8.58 3.11
CA ILE A 64 -10.75 -8.45 2.80
C ILE A 64 -11.09 -9.17 1.51
N ASN A 65 -10.19 -9.12 0.51
CA ASN A 65 -10.37 -9.78 -0.77
C ASN A 65 -9.08 -10.35 -1.35
N VAL A 66 -9.22 -11.33 -2.23
CA VAL A 66 -8.15 -11.83 -3.10
C VAL A 66 -8.65 -11.70 -4.53
N GLY A 67 -7.99 -10.88 -5.34
CA GLY A 67 -8.52 -10.48 -6.64
C GLY A 67 -9.89 -9.81 -6.49
N ASP A 68 -10.89 -10.33 -7.22
CA ASP A 68 -12.26 -9.81 -7.21
C ASP A 68 -13.20 -10.56 -6.26
N ASP A 69 -12.69 -11.53 -5.49
CA ASP A 69 -13.48 -12.33 -4.57
C ASP A 69 -13.26 -11.89 -3.11
N GLN A 70 -14.34 -11.79 -2.32
CA GLN A 70 -14.22 -11.54 -0.89
C GLN A 70 -13.61 -12.76 -0.18
N THR A 71 -12.87 -12.49 0.89
CA THR A 71 -12.28 -13.54 1.72
C THR A 71 -13.34 -14.21 2.59
N ASP A 72 -13.28 -15.53 2.70
CA ASP A 72 -14.18 -16.30 3.55
C ASP A 72 -14.11 -15.82 5.01
N GLY A 73 -15.29 -15.59 5.62
CA GLY A 73 -15.41 -15.17 7.02
C GLY A 73 -15.25 -13.67 7.27
N ILE A 74 -14.99 -12.84 6.24
CA ILE A 74 -14.81 -11.39 6.45
C ILE A 74 -16.08 -10.72 7.01
N ALA A 75 -17.27 -11.10 6.55
CA ALA A 75 -18.53 -10.54 7.05
C ALA A 75 -18.71 -10.87 8.54
N ASP A 76 -18.53 -12.14 8.92
CA ASP A 76 -18.63 -12.60 10.31
C ASP A 76 -17.61 -11.91 11.22
N PHE A 77 -16.38 -11.68 10.73
CA PHE A 77 -15.34 -10.96 11.44
C PHE A 77 -15.74 -9.50 11.69
N LEU A 78 -16.23 -8.79 10.66
CA LEU A 78 -16.65 -7.39 10.79
C LEU A 78 -17.83 -7.25 11.75
N ASP A 79 -18.81 -8.16 11.70
CA ASP A 79 -19.94 -8.20 12.63
C ASP A 79 -19.46 -8.47 14.07
N ALA A 80 -18.52 -9.39 14.26
CA ALA A 80 -17.95 -9.68 15.59
C ALA A 80 -17.16 -8.49 16.15
N ALA A 81 -16.45 -7.74 15.31
CA ALA A 81 -15.74 -6.52 15.70
C ALA A 81 -16.74 -5.42 16.10
N ALA A 82 -17.78 -5.21 15.29
CA ALA A 82 -18.83 -4.22 15.58
C ALA A 82 -19.57 -4.53 16.89
N ASN A 83 -19.92 -5.81 17.15
CA ASN A 83 -20.58 -6.25 18.38
C ASN A 83 -19.71 -6.06 19.65
N ARG A 84 -18.40 -5.82 19.50
CA ARG A 84 -17.46 -5.54 20.59
C ARG A 84 -16.98 -4.08 20.60
N ASP A 85 -17.67 -3.18 19.90
CA ASP A 85 -17.29 -1.77 19.77
C ASP A 85 -15.84 -1.58 19.28
N LYS A 86 -15.36 -2.46 18.38
CA LYS A 86 -14.02 -2.35 17.80
C LYS A 86 -14.10 -1.70 16.41
N PRO A 87 -13.72 -0.42 16.26
CA PRO A 87 -13.67 0.21 14.95
C PRO A 87 -12.71 -0.52 14.01
N VAL A 88 -13.14 -0.72 12.76
CA VAL A 88 -12.34 -1.31 11.70
C VAL A 88 -12.20 -0.29 10.58
N LEU A 89 -10.97 0.01 10.18
CA LEU A 89 -10.64 0.80 9.01
C LEU A 89 -9.99 -0.10 7.97
N VAL A 90 -10.09 0.31 6.70
CA VAL A 90 -9.41 -0.34 5.58
C VAL A 90 -8.32 0.60 5.06
N LEU A 91 -7.09 0.13 4.98
CA LEU A 91 -5.96 0.86 4.42
C LEU A 91 -5.37 0.07 3.25
N THR A 92 -5.69 0.51 2.03
CA THR A 92 -5.26 -0.18 0.80
C THR A 92 -4.25 0.62 -0.01
N ASN A 93 -3.27 -0.08 -0.59
CA ASN A 93 -2.34 0.50 -1.56
C ASN A 93 -2.93 0.59 -2.99
N GLY A 94 -4.13 0.07 -3.21
CA GLY A 94 -4.81 0.13 -4.51
C GLY A 94 -4.99 1.58 -5.01
N GLY A 95 -4.04 2.05 -5.82
CA GLY A 95 -4.03 3.42 -6.35
C GLY A 95 -4.80 3.60 -7.66
N SER A 96 -5.12 2.51 -8.38
CA SER A 96 -5.89 2.56 -9.64
C SER A 96 -7.33 3.02 -9.46
N PHE A 97 -7.89 2.79 -8.27
CA PHE A 97 -9.25 3.18 -7.92
C PHE A 97 -9.24 4.16 -6.75
N SER A 98 -10.24 5.01 -6.69
CA SER A 98 -10.47 5.87 -5.51
C SER A 98 -10.99 5.03 -4.34
N ALA A 99 -10.85 5.54 -3.10
CA ALA A 99 -11.47 4.90 -1.95
C ALA A 99 -13.01 4.80 -2.06
N GLU A 100 -13.63 5.68 -2.84
CA GLU A 100 -15.05 5.60 -3.20
C GLU A 100 -15.37 4.34 -4.02
N ASN A 101 -14.56 4.03 -5.04
CA ASN A 101 -14.75 2.83 -5.85
C ASN A 101 -14.51 1.55 -5.04
N THR A 102 -13.49 1.55 -4.17
CA THR A 102 -13.21 0.44 -3.27
C THR A 102 -14.36 0.22 -2.29
N TRP A 103 -14.89 1.29 -1.71
CA TRP A 103 -16.05 1.22 -0.83
C TRP A 103 -17.28 0.68 -1.55
N LYS A 104 -17.58 1.11 -2.78
CA LYS A 104 -18.70 0.58 -3.57
C LYS A 104 -18.60 -0.93 -3.77
N LYS A 105 -17.40 -1.45 -4.08
CA LYS A 105 -17.16 -2.90 -4.15
C LYS A 105 -17.54 -3.61 -2.85
N TYR A 106 -17.20 -3.04 -1.69
CA TYR A 106 -17.56 -3.61 -0.40
C TYR A 106 -19.07 -3.53 -0.11
N GLN A 107 -19.75 -2.48 -0.59
CA GLN A 107 -21.20 -2.38 -0.52
C GLN A 107 -21.89 -3.43 -1.39
N ASP A 108 -21.38 -3.69 -2.60
CA ASP A 108 -21.91 -4.75 -3.48
C ASP A 108 -21.79 -6.13 -2.82
N TRP A 109 -20.80 -6.34 -1.97
CA TRP A 109 -20.63 -7.53 -1.14
C TRP A 109 -21.41 -7.49 0.19
N GLN A 110 -22.16 -6.43 0.44
CA GLN A 110 -22.94 -6.21 1.66
C GLN A 110 -22.09 -6.20 2.96
N LEU A 111 -20.82 -5.81 2.86
CA LEU A 111 -19.97 -5.68 4.03
C LEU A 111 -20.31 -4.40 4.82
N PRO A 112 -20.34 -4.45 6.17
CA PRO A 112 -20.68 -3.31 7.03
C PRO A 112 -19.49 -2.33 7.16
N ILE A 113 -18.96 -1.85 6.04
CA ILE A 113 -17.86 -0.88 5.96
C ILE A 113 -18.43 0.46 5.48
N GLU A 114 -18.22 1.53 6.23
CA GLU A 114 -18.62 2.86 5.82
C GLU A 114 -17.60 3.49 4.85
N ARG A 115 -18.07 4.45 4.02
CA ARG A 115 -17.17 5.15 3.09
C ARG A 115 -15.96 5.78 3.77
N ASN A 116 -16.18 6.37 4.94
CA ASN A 116 -15.12 7.04 5.69
C ASN A 116 -14.12 6.09 6.36
N ASP A 117 -14.41 4.81 6.39
CA ASP A 117 -13.49 3.78 6.92
C ASP A 117 -12.50 3.28 5.88
N VAL A 118 -12.74 3.58 4.60
CA VAL A 118 -11.83 3.19 3.52
C VAL A 118 -10.84 4.31 3.22
N ILE A 119 -9.57 3.99 3.29
CA ILE A 119 -8.43 4.86 3.01
C ILE A 119 -7.61 4.21 1.90
N SER A 120 -7.41 4.91 0.80
CA SER A 120 -6.52 4.48 -0.26
C SER A 120 -5.19 5.24 -0.21
N SER A 121 -4.16 4.63 -0.78
CA SER A 121 -2.88 5.31 -0.99
C SER A 121 -3.01 6.56 -1.88
N ARG A 122 -4.00 6.58 -2.77
CA ARG A 122 -4.36 7.77 -3.54
C ARG A 122 -4.86 8.90 -2.65
N ASP A 123 -5.70 8.61 -1.62
CA ASP A 123 -6.14 9.64 -0.66
C ASP A 123 -4.93 10.22 0.09
N ALA A 124 -3.98 9.37 0.48
CA ALA A 124 -2.75 9.82 1.13
C ALA A 124 -1.90 10.71 0.19
N LEU A 125 -1.77 10.33 -1.09
CA LEU A 125 -1.09 11.14 -2.08
C LEU A 125 -1.77 12.50 -2.23
N ILE A 126 -3.08 12.54 -2.45
CA ILE A 126 -3.83 13.79 -2.65
C ILE A 126 -3.71 14.68 -1.42
N PHE A 127 -3.83 14.12 -0.21
CA PHE A 127 -3.77 14.87 1.03
C PHE A 127 -2.38 15.49 1.27
N TYR A 128 -1.30 14.70 1.15
CA TYR A 128 0.05 15.15 1.44
C TYR A 128 0.76 15.84 0.28
N ALA A 129 0.37 15.56 -0.96
CA ALA A 129 0.91 16.26 -2.11
C ALA A 129 0.30 17.65 -2.29
N GLY A 130 -0.88 17.89 -1.68
CA GLY A 130 -1.60 19.16 -1.73
C GLY A 130 -1.18 20.18 -0.68
N ASP A 131 -0.31 19.87 0.28
CA ASP A 131 0.00 20.73 1.43
C ASP A 131 1.19 21.70 1.22
N GLY A 132 1.57 21.94 -0.03
CA GLY A 132 2.64 22.88 -0.40
C GLY A 132 4.06 22.29 -0.40
N GLN A 133 4.22 21.01 -0.07
CA GLN A 133 5.49 20.31 -0.18
C GLN A 133 5.71 19.67 -1.55
N SER A 134 4.67 19.54 -2.35
CA SER A 134 4.75 19.08 -3.73
C SER A 134 4.03 20.06 -4.66
N LYS A 135 4.45 20.08 -5.90
CA LYS A 135 3.88 20.96 -6.91
C LYS A 135 2.57 20.46 -7.53
N LEU A 136 1.99 19.37 -7.00
CA LEU A 136 0.71 18.80 -7.50
C LEU A 136 -0.47 19.78 -7.43
N THR A 137 -0.37 20.82 -6.62
CA THR A 137 -1.38 21.89 -6.53
C THR A 137 -0.97 23.18 -7.22
N ASP A 138 0.28 23.28 -7.69
CA ASP A 138 0.79 24.44 -8.38
C ASP A 138 0.50 24.37 -9.90
N LYS A 139 0.79 25.48 -10.60
CA LYS A 139 0.65 25.57 -12.06
C LYS A 139 1.69 24.74 -12.85
N THR A 140 2.46 23.90 -12.19
CA THR A 140 3.45 23.02 -12.79
C THR A 140 2.74 21.84 -13.47
N LYS A 141 3.14 21.48 -14.67
CA LYS A 141 2.54 20.37 -15.39
C LYS A 141 2.95 19.03 -14.80
N VAL A 142 1.97 18.27 -14.37
CA VAL A 142 2.14 16.95 -13.74
C VAL A 142 1.67 15.86 -14.67
N GLY A 143 2.58 15.00 -15.10
CA GLY A 143 2.27 13.83 -15.92
C GLY A 143 1.75 12.67 -15.06
N CYS A 144 0.55 12.18 -15.33
CA CYS A 144 -0.10 11.12 -14.56
C CYS A 144 -0.20 9.82 -15.33
N PHE A 145 0.19 8.72 -14.68
CA PHE A 145 0.04 7.34 -15.15
C PHE A 145 -1.02 6.60 -14.35
N GLY A 146 -1.85 5.80 -15.03
CA GLY A 146 -2.89 4.97 -14.43
C GLY A 146 -4.30 5.40 -14.82
N ARG A 147 -5.29 4.82 -14.13
CA ARG A 147 -6.72 5.06 -14.39
C ARG A 147 -7.31 6.11 -13.45
N ASN A 148 -8.50 6.61 -13.83
CA ASN A 148 -9.30 7.55 -13.02
C ASN A 148 -8.51 8.82 -12.64
N ILE A 149 -7.74 9.35 -13.57
CA ILE A 149 -6.91 10.56 -13.38
C ILE A 149 -7.80 11.80 -13.19
N GLU A 150 -9.05 11.75 -13.62
CA GLU A 150 -10.04 12.82 -13.51
C GLU A 150 -10.30 13.28 -12.06
N ALA A 151 -9.96 12.44 -11.08
CA ALA A 151 -10.00 12.83 -9.67
C ALA A 151 -8.88 13.81 -9.28
N LEU A 152 -7.82 13.91 -10.10
CA LEU A 152 -6.78 14.93 -10.00
C LEU A 152 -7.18 16.05 -10.95
N THR A 153 -7.74 17.13 -10.43
CA THR A 153 -8.33 18.21 -11.25
C THR A 153 -7.37 19.35 -11.51
N GLY A 154 -7.45 19.93 -12.70
CA GLY A 154 -6.74 21.15 -13.10
C GLY A 154 -6.11 21.04 -14.50
N ASP A 155 -6.00 22.17 -15.19
CA ASP A 155 -5.42 22.26 -16.55
C ASP A 155 -3.91 21.93 -16.60
N HIS A 156 -3.29 21.74 -15.44
CA HIS A 156 -1.88 21.38 -15.30
C HIS A 156 -1.66 19.86 -15.27
N ILE A 157 -2.74 19.05 -15.20
CA ILE A 157 -2.65 17.58 -15.18
C ILE A 157 -2.60 17.07 -16.62
N LEU A 158 -1.54 16.35 -16.94
CA LEU A 158 -1.35 15.65 -18.20
C LEU A 158 -1.60 14.14 -17.99
N THR A 159 -2.32 13.54 -18.93
CA THR A 159 -2.65 12.11 -18.90
C THR A 159 -1.78 11.36 -19.91
N TYR A 160 -1.04 10.36 -19.44
CA TYR A 160 -0.26 9.48 -20.32
C TYR A 160 -1.17 8.78 -21.34
N GLY A 161 -0.73 8.75 -22.60
CA GLY A 161 -1.49 8.17 -23.71
C GLY A 161 -2.61 9.05 -24.29
N ARG A 162 -2.90 10.23 -23.69
CA ARG A 162 -3.88 11.20 -24.18
C ARG A 162 -3.26 12.51 -24.63
N ASP A 163 -2.31 13.03 -23.83
CA ASP A 163 -1.73 14.36 -24.09
C ASP A 163 -0.49 14.21 -24.97
N ASN A 164 -0.48 15.01 -26.07
CA ASN A 164 0.68 15.11 -26.95
C ASN A 164 1.87 15.73 -26.20
N ASP A 165 3.07 15.32 -26.55
CA ASP A 165 4.32 15.78 -25.93
C ASP A 165 4.36 15.60 -24.40
N PHE A 166 3.65 14.59 -23.88
CA PHE A 166 3.54 14.26 -22.45
C PHE A 166 4.91 14.28 -21.75
N TRP A 167 5.89 13.55 -22.30
CA TRP A 167 7.21 13.42 -21.73
C TRP A 167 8.00 14.74 -21.70
N GLN A 168 7.74 15.63 -22.64
CA GLN A 168 8.42 16.92 -22.75
C GLN A 168 7.78 17.98 -21.85
N GLN A 169 6.47 17.92 -21.68
CA GLN A 169 5.72 18.93 -20.94
C GLN A 169 5.67 18.67 -19.44
N ALA A 170 5.64 17.39 -19.01
CA ALA A 170 5.57 17.06 -17.60
C ALA A 170 6.85 17.46 -16.85
N GLU A 171 6.69 18.20 -15.77
CA GLU A 171 7.77 18.64 -14.88
C GLU A 171 7.91 17.74 -13.64
N GLU A 172 6.84 17.06 -13.26
CA GLU A 172 6.79 15.99 -12.24
C GLU A 172 5.89 14.87 -12.74
N PHE A 173 6.01 13.68 -12.15
CA PHE A 173 5.17 12.53 -12.49
C PHE A 173 4.42 11.99 -11.27
N VAL A 174 3.22 11.44 -11.52
CA VAL A 174 2.42 10.67 -10.56
C VAL A 174 2.11 9.31 -11.15
N PHE A 175 2.44 8.23 -10.43
CA PHE A 175 2.11 6.87 -10.80
C PHE A 175 1.02 6.34 -9.84
N LEU A 176 -0.22 6.29 -10.32
CA LEU A 176 -1.39 5.88 -9.54
C LEU A 176 -1.59 4.37 -9.53
N GLY A 177 -1.49 3.73 -10.69
CA GLY A 177 -1.73 2.29 -10.85
C GLY A 177 -1.20 1.78 -12.19
N ALA A 178 -0.95 0.49 -12.30
CA ALA A 178 -0.27 -0.15 -13.42
C ALA A 178 -1.13 -1.16 -14.20
N LEU A 179 -2.46 -1.11 -14.09
CA LEU A 179 -3.38 -2.09 -14.72
C LEU A 179 -3.20 -2.22 -16.23
N ASP A 180 -2.86 -1.13 -16.92
CA ASP A 180 -2.68 -1.08 -18.36
C ASP A 180 -1.22 -0.87 -18.78
N TRP A 181 -0.28 -0.90 -17.81
CA TRP A 181 1.13 -0.62 -18.05
C TRP A 181 1.82 -1.80 -18.71
N GLN A 182 2.54 -1.55 -19.80
CA GLN A 182 3.22 -2.55 -20.61
C GLN A 182 4.74 -2.29 -20.67
N GLU A 183 5.49 -3.24 -21.21
CA GLU A 183 6.95 -3.13 -21.35
C GLU A 183 7.39 -1.93 -22.22
N ASP A 184 6.63 -1.58 -23.25
CA ASP A 184 6.92 -0.42 -24.10
C ASP A 184 6.73 0.90 -23.32
N ASP A 185 5.73 0.97 -22.44
CA ASP A 185 5.51 2.12 -21.56
C ASP A 185 6.67 2.26 -20.56
N GLN A 186 7.11 1.13 -20.02
CA GLN A 186 8.25 1.07 -19.10
C GLN A 186 9.54 1.54 -19.78
N ALA A 187 9.81 1.09 -21.00
CA ALA A 187 10.98 1.50 -21.75
C ALA A 187 10.99 3.03 -22.00
N ALA A 188 9.83 3.59 -22.40
CA ALA A 188 9.68 5.03 -22.58
C ALA A 188 9.87 5.81 -21.27
N PHE A 189 9.33 5.29 -20.17
CA PHE A 189 9.47 5.87 -18.84
C PHE A 189 10.93 5.88 -18.36
N GLU A 190 11.65 4.77 -18.51
CA GLU A 190 13.07 4.66 -18.16
C GLU A 190 13.90 5.66 -18.94
N VAL A 191 13.71 5.74 -20.26
CA VAL A 191 14.41 6.72 -21.12
C VAL A 191 14.13 8.15 -20.65
N ALA A 192 12.87 8.49 -20.38
CA ALA A 192 12.47 9.83 -19.95
C ALA A 192 13.11 10.21 -18.61
N MET A 193 13.15 9.27 -17.64
CA MET A 193 13.70 9.52 -16.30
C MET A 193 15.23 9.51 -16.26
N ILE A 194 15.88 8.79 -17.16
CA ILE A 194 17.35 8.80 -17.30
C ILE A 194 17.83 10.08 -18.00
N THR A 195 17.13 10.47 -19.08
CA THR A 195 17.51 11.63 -19.89
C THR A 195 17.28 12.97 -19.17
N ASN A 196 16.14 13.07 -18.48
CA ASN A 196 15.74 14.26 -17.72
C ASN A 196 15.07 13.83 -16.42
N PRO A 197 15.84 13.59 -15.35
CA PRO A 197 15.28 13.14 -14.06
C PRO A 197 14.31 14.15 -13.47
N ARG A 198 13.12 13.71 -13.13
CA ARG A 198 12.06 14.52 -12.51
C ARG A 198 11.58 13.84 -11.24
N ARG A 199 10.91 14.59 -10.38
CA ARG A 199 10.27 14.01 -9.21
C ARG A 199 9.17 13.06 -9.63
N LEU A 200 9.12 11.90 -8.97
CA LEU A 200 8.14 10.86 -9.19
C LEU A 200 7.37 10.59 -7.90
N HIS A 201 6.07 10.77 -7.94
CA HIS A 201 5.14 10.50 -6.86
C HIS A 201 4.48 9.15 -7.07
N ILE A 202 4.66 8.23 -6.14
CA ILE A 202 4.10 6.87 -6.18
C ILE A 202 2.95 6.76 -5.19
N ALA A 203 1.73 6.62 -5.72
CA ALA A 203 0.57 6.36 -4.89
C ALA A 203 0.61 4.94 -4.34
N ASN A 204 0.85 3.94 -5.20
CA ASN A 204 0.89 2.53 -4.84
C ASN A 204 2.33 1.99 -4.79
N PRO A 205 2.92 1.81 -3.58
CA PRO A 205 4.27 1.25 -3.44
C PRO A 205 4.35 -0.27 -3.61
N ASP A 206 3.23 -0.98 -3.76
CA ASP A 206 3.25 -2.43 -3.88
C ASP A 206 4.07 -2.88 -5.10
N VAL A 207 4.88 -3.91 -4.90
CA VAL A 207 5.57 -4.62 -5.98
C VAL A 207 4.58 -5.53 -6.70
N THR A 208 3.64 -6.11 -5.96
CA THR A 208 2.65 -7.05 -6.48
C THR A 208 1.37 -7.04 -5.66
N ALA A 209 0.29 -7.56 -6.25
CA ALA A 209 -0.90 -7.99 -5.54
C ALA A 209 -1.22 -9.44 -5.90
N PRO A 210 -1.61 -10.29 -4.92
CA PRO A 210 -1.97 -11.67 -5.17
C PRO A 210 -3.26 -11.78 -6.00
N GLN A 211 -3.28 -12.70 -6.96
CA GLN A 211 -4.41 -12.96 -7.84
C GLN A 211 -5.08 -14.31 -7.48
N THR A 212 -6.34 -14.48 -7.87
CA THR A 212 -7.11 -15.69 -7.58
C THR A 212 -6.53 -16.95 -8.23
N ASP A 213 -5.86 -16.81 -9.39
CA ASP A 213 -5.20 -17.90 -10.12
C ASP A 213 -3.81 -18.28 -9.58
N GLY A 214 -3.42 -17.68 -8.45
CA GLY A 214 -2.11 -17.91 -7.82
C GLY A 214 -0.96 -17.17 -8.47
N LYS A 215 -1.23 -16.30 -9.44
CA LYS A 215 -0.23 -15.42 -10.03
C LYS A 215 -0.09 -14.12 -9.24
N PHE A 216 0.87 -13.34 -9.64
CA PHE A 216 1.15 -12.00 -9.12
C PHE A 216 0.91 -10.97 -10.21
N SER A 217 0.16 -9.90 -9.89
CA SER A 217 0.16 -8.70 -10.74
C SER A 217 1.47 -7.93 -10.58
N THR A 218 1.75 -7.03 -11.49
CA THR A 218 2.83 -6.04 -11.34
C THR A 218 2.24 -4.69 -11.02
N GLU A 219 2.66 -4.13 -9.90
CA GLU A 219 2.14 -2.87 -9.37
C GLU A 219 3.16 -1.71 -9.59
N PRO A 220 2.78 -0.45 -9.37
CA PRO A 220 3.68 0.69 -9.57
C PRO A 220 5.01 0.58 -8.84
N GLY A 221 5.05 -0.08 -7.66
CA GLY A 221 6.31 -0.34 -6.93
C GLY A 221 7.29 -1.19 -7.73
N TYR A 222 6.83 -2.24 -8.42
CA TYR A 222 7.66 -3.06 -9.29
C TYR A 222 8.25 -2.24 -10.46
N TRP A 223 7.39 -1.52 -11.18
CA TRP A 223 7.81 -0.71 -12.32
C TRP A 223 8.74 0.43 -11.93
N THR A 224 8.50 1.03 -10.76
CA THR A 224 9.38 2.04 -10.18
C THR A 224 10.75 1.45 -9.79
N ALA A 225 10.79 0.24 -9.23
CA ALA A 225 12.06 -0.42 -8.91
C ALA A 225 12.89 -0.69 -10.16
N ARG A 226 12.26 -1.13 -11.26
CA ARG A 226 12.93 -1.30 -12.57
C ARG A 226 13.50 0.02 -13.10
N MET A 227 12.69 1.07 -13.10
CA MET A 227 13.14 2.40 -13.53
C MET A 227 14.32 2.89 -12.66
N MET A 228 14.23 2.73 -11.33
CA MET A 228 15.31 3.10 -10.41
C MET A 228 16.58 2.30 -10.68
N GLN A 229 16.47 1.02 -11.00
CA GLN A 229 17.60 0.16 -11.37
C GLN A 229 18.24 0.64 -12.68
N ALA A 230 17.45 0.89 -13.72
CA ALA A 230 17.92 1.40 -15.01
C ALA A 230 18.64 2.75 -14.84
N ALA A 231 18.05 3.69 -14.10
CA ALA A 231 18.65 4.98 -13.79
C ALA A 231 19.96 4.83 -12.99
N ALA A 232 19.94 3.98 -11.95
CA ALA A 232 21.13 3.74 -11.13
C ALA A 232 22.29 3.14 -11.96
N ASN A 233 22.00 2.23 -12.91
CA ASN A 233 23.00 1.65 -13.81
C ASN A 233 23.69 2.71 -14.68
N GLN A 234 22.98 3.79 -15.01
CA GLN A 234 23.50 4.97 -15.72
C GLN A 234 24.09 6.04 -14.79
N GLY A 235 24.10 5.79 -13.47
CA GLY A 235 24.59 6.76 -12.48
C GLY A 235 23.63 7.91 -12.20
N VAL A 236 22.38 7.81 -12.68
CA VAL A 236 21.35 8.84 -12.51
C VAL A 236 20.61 8.61 -11.19
N LYS A 237 20.41 9.69 -10.41
CA LYS A 237 19.62 9.68 -9.17
C LYS A 237 18.24 10.27 -9.45
N VAL A 238 17.19 9.55 -9.07
CA VAL A 238 15.79 9.96 -9.20
C VAL A 238 15.23 10.31 -7.80
N ASP A 239 14.46 11.40 -7.71
CA ASP A 239 13.71 11.78 -6.50
C ASP A 239 12.35 11.10 -6.53
N VAL A 240 12.20 10.02 -5.75
CA VAL A 240 10.94 9.25 -5.63
C VAL A 240 10.29 9.54 -4.29
N ARG A 241 8.99 9.88 -4.32
CA ARG A 241 8.14 10.15 -3.16
C ARG A 241 7.04 9.10 -3.08
N TRP A 242 6.93 8.46 -1.93
CA TRP A 242 6.04 7.33 -1.69
C TRP A 242 4.94 7.73 -0.71
N TYR A 243 3.68 7.35 -0.98
CA TYR A 243 2.52 7.79 -0.19
C TYR A 243 1.72 6.63 0.42
N GLY A 244 1.72 5.45 -0.18
CA GLY A 244 1.08 4.25 0.36
C GLY A 244 1.90 3.56 1.45
N LYS A 245 1.41 2.43 1.95
CA LYS A 245 2.13 1.56 2.89
C LYS A 245 3.47 1.09 2.28
N PRO A 246 4.57 1.03 3.02
CA PRO A 246 4.74 1.21 4.46
C PRO A 246 5.01 2.66 4.89
N TYR A 247 4.88 3.62 4.01
CA TYR A 247 5.31 5.00 4.26
C TYR A 247 4.32 5.75 5.17
N THR A 248 4.87 6.65 5.98
CA THR A 248 4.17 7.44 7.00
C THR A 248 2.88 8.13 6.52
N PRO A 249 2.77 8.69 5.30
CA PRO A 249 1.54 9.35 4.87
C PRO A 249 0.28 8.51 5.01
N ALA A 250 0.33 7.25 4.59
CA ALA A 250 -0.83 6.34 4.66
C ALA A 250 -1.23 6.06 6.12
N PHE A 251 -0.26 5.75 6.97
CA PHE A 251 -0.51 5.42 8.38
C PHE A 251 -0.97 6.63 9.20
N ASN A 252 -0.42 7.81 8.97
CA ASN A 252 -0.88 9.03 9.63
C ASN A 252 -2.36 9.30 9.34
N LEU A 253 -2.78 9.10 8.09
CA LEU A 253 -4.18 9.29 7.72
C LEU A 253 -5.08 8.24 8.38
N ALA A 254 -4.63 6.98 8.45
CA ALA A 254 -5.36 5.90 9.12
C ALA A 254 -5.49 6.16 10.63
N LEU A 255 -4.40 6.54 11.32
CA LEU A 255 -4.42 6.82 12.74
C LEU A 255 -5.28 8.06 13.09
N ALA A 256 -5.24 9.10 12.26
CA ALA A 256 -6.11 10.26 12.45
C ALA A 256 -7.60 9.88 12.34
N ARG A 257 -7.99 9.03 11.37
CA ARG A 257 -9.37 8.52 11.27
C ARG A 257 -9.73 7.58 12.42
N MET A 258 -8.80 6.71 12.85
CA MET A 258 -9.01 5.83 13.99
C MET A 258 -9.31 6.63 15.27
N GLN A 259 -8.57 7.72 15.51
CA GLN A 259 -8.84 8.64 16.64
C GLN A 259 -10.28 9.15 16.60
N VAL A 260 -10.75 9.59 15.43
CA VAL A 260 -12.15 10.07 15.27
C VAL A 260 -13.14 8.95 15.56
N ARG A 261 -12.91 7.73 15.05
CA ARG A 261 -13.80 6.59 15.30
C ARG A 261 -13.85 6.22 16.77
N LEU A 262 -12.71 6.16 17.44
CA LEU A 262 -12.62 5.84 18.87
C LEU A 262 -13.28 6.93 19.75
N ASN A 263 -13.15 8.20 19.40
CA ASN A 263 -13.79 9.30 20.14
C ASN A 263 -15.31 9.30 19.99
N ASN A 264 -15.85 8.71 18.94
CA ASN A 264 -17.30 8.60 18.71
C ASN A 264 -17.93 7.41 19.45
N LEU A 265 -17.15 6.55 20.11
CA LEU A 265 -17.71 5.46 20.91
C LEU A 265 -18.33 6.03 22.21
N SER A 266 -19.57 5.67 22.47
CA SER A 266 -20.37 6.25 23.58
C SER A 266 -19.79 6.06 24.98
N HIS A 267 -18.92 5.06 25.13
CA HIS A 267 -18.30 4.73 26.42
C HIS A 267 -16.92 5.38 26.64
N ARG A 268 -16.39 6.11 25.65
CA ARG A 268 -15.09 6.80 25.76
C ARG A 268 -15.28 8.29 26.05
N PRO A 269 -14.49 8.87 26.97
CA PRO A 269 -14.47 10.32 27.16
C PRO A 269 -14.02 11.03 25.88
N PRO A 270 -14.60 12.20 25.56
CA PRO A 270 -14.10 13.04 24.48
C PRO A 270 -12.63 13.40 24.69
N ASP A 271 -11.87 13.52 23.61
CA ASP A 271 -10.45 13.92 23.59
C ASP A 271 -9.49 12.96 24.34
N HIS A 272 -9.88 11.74 24.58
CA HIS A 272 -8.99 10.74 25.15
C HIS A 272 -7.97 10.26 24.10
N SER A 273 -6.67 10.44 24.40
CA SER A 273 -5.61 9.83 23.57
C SER A 273 -5.72 8.30 23.61
N PHE A 274 -5.63 7.65 22.47
CA PHE A 274 -5.60 6.19 22.42
C PHE A 274 -4.15 5.67 22.38
N ASP A 275 -3.97 4.46 22.88
CA ASP A 275 -2.69 3.76 22.74
C ASP A 275 -2.58 3.17 21.33
N VAL A 276 -1.66 3.69 20.53
CA VAL A 276 -1.41 3.21 19.16
C VAL A 276 -1.01 1.73 19.16
N GLY A 277 -0.31 1.28 20.22
CA GLY A 277 0.05 -0.13 20.41
C GLY A 277 -1.15 -1.06 20.58
N ARG A 278 -2.34 -0.53 20.88
CA ARG A 278 -3.60 -1.30 20.92
C ARG A 278 -4.41 -1.23 19.63
N ILE A 279 -3.87 -0.61 18.59
CA ILE A 279 -4.43 -0.66 17.24
C ILE A 279 -3.66 -1.71 16.44
N ALA A 280 -4.37 -2.67 15.85
CA ALA A 280 -3.75 -3.68 15.01
C ALA A 280 -3.67 -3.21 13.55
N MET A 281 -2.49 -3.33 12.92
CA MET A 281 -2.37 -3.39 11.46
C MET A 281 -2.38 -4.85 11.03
N VAL A 282 -3.38 -5.24 10.27
CA VAL A 282 -3.57 -6.61 9.76
C VAL A 282 -3.32 -6.62 8.27
N GLY A 283 -2.40 -7.43 7.81
CA GLY A 283 -2.07 -7.54 6.40
C GLY A 283 -1.39 -8.86 6.04
N ASP A 284 -1.15 -9.05 4.77
CA ASP A 284 -0.52 -10.24 4.21
C ASP A 284 0.95 -10.00 3.78
N SER A 285 1.43 -8.75 3.87
CA SER A 285 2.72 -8.36 3.30
C SER A 285 3.67 -7.82 4.37
N LEU A 286 4.90 -8.37 4.40
CA LEU A 286 5.92 -7.98 5.37
C LEU A 286 6.40 -6.54 5.20
N HIS A 287 6.63 -6.11 3.95
CA HIS A 287 7.28 -4.83 3.66
C HIS A 287 6.31 -3.65 3.59
N THR A 288 5.02 -3.90 3.47
CA THR A 288 4.00 -2.85 3.45
C THR A 288 3.23 -2.80 4.77
N ASP A 289 2.55 -3.88 5.14
CA ASP A 289 1.68 -3.91 6.31
C ASP A 289 2.46 -4.03 7.62
N ILE A 290 3.30 -5.07 7.71
CA ILE A 290 4.01 -5.37 8.96
C ILE A 290 5.06 -4.28 9.25
N LEU A 291 5.88 -3.94 8.27
CA LEU A 291 6.87 -2.88 8.44
C LEU A 291 6.21 -1.52 8.73
N GLY A 292 5.19 -1.16 7.95
CA GLY A 292 4.53 0.14 8.09
C GLY A 292 3.75 0.26 9.40
N GLY A 293 3.01 -0.78 9.80
CA GLY A 293 2.33 -0.86 11.09
C GLY A 293 3.30 -0.75 12.26
N ALA A 294 4.41 -1.51 12.21
CA ALA A 294 5.46 -1.44 13.24
C ALA A 294 6.12 -0.06 13.31
N ALA A 295 6.39 0.57 12.17
CA ALA A 295 6.95 1.92 12.10
C ALA A 295 5.98 2.99 12.64
N ALA A 296 4.68 2.78 12.47
CA ALA A 296 3.63 3.64 13.02
C ALA A 296 3.35 3.39 14.51
N GLY A 297 4.01 2.40 15.14
CA GLY A 297 3.82 2.04 16.56
C GLY A 297 2.60 1.13 16.81
N MET A 298 1.97 0.59 15.78
CA MET A 298 0.82 -0.32 15.86
C MET A 298 1.25 -1.74 16.23
N THR A 299 0.33 -2.53 16.78
CA THR A 299 0.51 -3.99 16.83
C THR A 299 0.30 -4.58 15.44
N THR A 300 1.18 -5.49 15.03
CA THR A 300 1.18 -6.04 13.66
C THR A 300 0.70 -7.49 13.66
N VAL A 301 -0.19 -7.81 12.73
CA VAL A 301 -0.77 -9.13 12.54
C VAL A 301 -0.58 -9.57 11.10
N LEU A 302 0.21 -10.61 10.87
CA LEU A 302 0.39 -11.21 9.55
C LEU A 302 -0.65 -12.32 9.36
N ILE A 303 -1.48 -12.21 8.31
CA ILE A 303 -2.41 -13.27 7.90
C ILE A 303 -1.77 -14.11 6.78
N THR A 304 -1.92 -15.46 6.84
CA THR A 304 -1.13 -16.36 5.98
C THR A 304 -1.94 -17.25 5.04
N ASP A 305 -3.18 -17.57 5.35
CA ASP A 305 -4.00 -18.46 4.49
C ASP A 305 -4.51 -17.77 3.23
N HIS A 306 -4.39 -16.44 3.18
CA HIS A 306 -4.75 -15.58 2.07
C HIS A 306 -3.53 -14.76 1.63
N GLY A 307 -3.59 -14.14 0.48
CA GLY A 307 -2.59 -13.18 0.04
C GLY A 307 -1.22 -13.77 -0.30
N LEU A 308 -0.16 -13.00 0.02
CA LEU A 308 1.21 -13.22 -0.49
C LEU A 308 1.83 -14.55 -0.03
N PHE A 309 1.55 -14.99 1.21
CA PHE A 309 2.13 -16.21 1.78
C PHE A 309 1.20 -17.43 1.70
N ARG A 310 0.12 -17.36 0.91
CA ARG A 310 -0.83 -18.47 0.78
C ARG A 310 -0.11 -19.76 0.40
N GLY A 311 -0.28 -20.79 1.26
CA GLY A 311 0.34 -22.10 1.08
C GLY A 311 1.86 -22.15 1.36
N GLN A 312 2.42 -21.09 1.94
CA GLN A 312 3.84 -20.98 2.29
C GLN A 312 4.01 -20.82 3.82
N ASP A 313 5.14 -21.27 4.35
CA ASP A 313 5.57 -20.87 5.69
C ASP A 313 6.17 -19.47 5.60
N ALA A 314 5.56 -18.50 6.28
CA ALA A 314 6.01 -17.11 6.28
C ALA A 314 7.25 -16.89 7.16
N MET A 315 7.52 -17.73 8.17
CA MET A 315 8.58 -17.51 9.15
C MET A 315 9.98 -17.41 8.53
N PRO A 316 10.39 -18.24 7.58
CA PRO A 316 11.69 -18.08 6.90
C PRO A 316 11.86 -16.71 6.24
N PHE A 317 10.79 -16.18 5.65
CA PHE A 317 10.79 -14.83 5.05
C PHE A 317 10.85 -13.74 6.12
N CYS A 318 10.07 -13.86 7.20
CA CYS A 318 10.13 -12.93 8.33
C CYS A 318 11.57 -12.81 8.87
N ILE A 319 12.22 -13.94 9.10
CA ILE A 319 13.60 -14.00 9.64
C ILE A 319 14.59 -13.39 8.63
N SER A 320 14.53 -13.80 7.37
CA SER A 320 15.47 -13.32 6.34
C SER A 320 15.36 -11.83 6.07
N CYS A 321 14.16 -11.26 6.19
CA CYS A 321 13.89 -9.83 6.03
C CYS A 321 14.14 -9.02 7.32
N GLY A 322 14.21 -9.66 8.48
CA GLY A 322 14.24 -8.99 9.79
C GLY A 322 12.93 -8.27 10.12
N LEU A 323 11.80 -8.75 9.54
CA LEU A 323 10.46 -8.18 9.69
C LEU A 323 9.57 -9.20 10.41
N ILE A 324 9.65 -9.22 11.73
CA ILE A 324 8.90 -10.16 12.56
C ILE A 324 7.61 -9.46 13.05
N PRO A 325 6.40 -9.96 12.71
CA PRO A 325 5.15 -9.42 13.22
C PRO A 325 4.95 -9.71 14.71
N ASP A 326 4.01 -9.04 15.37
CA ASP A 326 3.63 -9.38 16.76
C ASP A 326 2.81 -10.67 16.80
N TRP A 327 1.92 -10.85 15.82
CA TRP A 327 1.08 -12.03 15.68
C TRP A 327 1.15 -12.61 14.27
N ILE A 328 1.07 -13.93 14.18
CA ILE A 328 0.83 -14.66 12.92
C ILE A 328 -0.47 -15.42 13.08
N VAL A 329 -1.43 -15.13 12.22
CA VAL A 329 -2.72 -15.83 12.17
C VAL A 329 -2.90 -16.50 10.82
N LYS A 330 -3.71 -17.56 10.78
CA LYS A 330 -4.01 -18.25 9.52
C LYS A 330 -5.08 -17.52 8.75
N THR A 331 -6.20 -17.22 9.40
CA THR A 331 -7.39 -16.65 8.76
C THR A 331 -8.08 -15.63 9.67
N LEU A 332 -9.22 -15.09 9.22
CA LEU A 332 -10.08 -14.12 9.91
C LEU A 332 -10.77 -14.66 11.16
#